data_5188fbffa1dbf3dde27447436f459f44
#
_entry.id   5188fbffa1dbf3dde27447436f459f44
#
_cell.length_a   1.000
_cell.length_b   1.000
_cell.length_c   1.000
_cell.angle_alpha   90.00
_cell.angle_beta   90.00
_cell.angle_gamma   90.00
#
_symmetry.space_group_name_H-M   'P 1'
#
loop_
_entity.id
_entity.type
_entity.pdbx_description
1 polymer ?
#
loop_
_entity_poly.entity_id
_entity_poly.type
_entity_poly.pdbx_seq_one_letter_code
_entity_poly.pdbx_strand_id
1 'polypeptide(L)'
;MKKLFLITVGLAILLAGCCNGNKAQDATEAAITTIMNRKSVRSFTDQKLTEQQIETLMKAAMAAPSAINIQPWHFVVIDDDAVKQELWGEGRRPEMFTGAAIVVIICGETTDMRKPFGQPDADPVEMENIFWSQDCSAATENLLLAAEAMGLGAVWTALYPTERMAPVIEKLGLPENVKPLCAVPIGYPAGDDQPKDKWKPEKIHRNRW
;
A
#
# COMPACT_ATOMS: atom_id res chain seq x y z
N MET A 1 72.94 -30.27 -9.28
CA MET A 1 71.59 -30.22 -9.83
C MET A 1 70.62 -30.12 -8.63
N LYS A 2 70.21 -28.91 -8.21
CA LYS A 2 69.20 -28.69 -7.17
C LYS A 2 68.02 -28.00 -7.83
N LYS A 3 66.88 -28.68 -7.86
CA LYS A 3 65.63 -28.19 -8.41
C LYS A 3 65.01 -27.18 -7.43
N LEU A 4 64.79 -25.98 -7.94
CA LEU A 4 64.08 -24.90 -7.29
C LEU A 4 62.56 -25.15 -7.45
N PHE A 5 61.83 -25.41 -6.35
CA PHE A 5 60.38 -25.52 -6.31
C PHE A 5 59.84 -24.14 -5.95
N LEU A 6 59.25 -23.44 -6.93
CA LEU A 6 58.51 -22.21 -6.70
C LEU A 6 57.12 -22.56 -6.21
N ILE A 7 56.82 -22.18 -4.99
CA ILE A 7 55.46 -22.24 -4.41
C ILE A 7 54.71 -20.99 -4.85
N THR A 8 53.77 -21.16 -5.74
CA THR A 8 52.72 -20.16 -6.02
C THR A 8 51.49 -20.49 -5.20
N VAL A 9 51.40 -19.94 -4.01
CA VAL A 9 50.20 -19.94 -3.16
C VAL A 9 49.86 -18.49 -2.87
N GLY A 10 48.64 -18.11 -3.21
CA GLY A 10 47.99 -16.98 -2.58
C GLY A 10 47.78 -15.74 -3.43
N LEU A 11 46.72 -15.73 -4.23
CA LEU A 11 45.90 -14.53 -4.48
C LEU A 11 44.50 -14.92 -5.00
N ALA A 12 43.68 -15.48 -4.13
CA ALA A 12 42.31 -15.82 -4.44
C ALA A 12 41.30 -15.57 -3.29
N ILE A 13 41.57 -14.59 -2.43
CA ILE A 13 40.60 -14.20 -1.39
C ILE A 13 40.62 -12.69 -1.28
N LEU A 14 39.91 -11.99 -2.17
CA LEU A 14 39.55 -10.57 -1.99
C LEU A 14 38.47 -10.08 -2.99
N LEU A 15 37.62 -10.96 -3.55
CA LEU A 15 36.52 -10.53 -4.44
C LEU A 15 35.12 -10.84 -3.92
N ALA A 16 34.97 -11.39 -2.73
CA ALA A 16 33.63 -11.72 -2.20
C ALA A 16 32.98 -10.58 -1.39
N GLY A 17 33.69 -9.51 -1.07
CA GLY A 17 33.19 -8.42 -0.24
C GLY A 17 32.46 -7.31 -0.99
N CYS A 18 32.73 -7.12 -2.28
CA CYS A 18 32.19 -5.97 -3.04
C CYS A 18 30.76 -6.18 -3.56
N CYS A 19 30.30 -7.44 -3.73
CA CYS A 19 28.97 -7.70 -4.29
C CYS A 19 27.81 -7.47 -3.30
N ASN A 20 28.05 -7.58 -1.99
CA ASN A 20 26.98 -7.37 -1.00
C ASN A 20 26.72 -5.88 -0.73
N GLY A 21 27.75 -5.02 -0.80
CA GLY A 21 27.60 -3.58 -0.64
C GLY A 21 26.74 -2.94 -1.74
N ASN A 22 26.99 -3.31 -2.99
CA ASN A 22 26.25 -2.78 -4.13
C ASN A 22 24.77 -3.20 -4.08
N LYS A 23 24.46 -4.47 -3.77
CA LYS A 23 23.06 -4.93 -3.69
C LYS A 23 22.24 -4.22 -2.60
N ALA A 24 22.86 -3.96 -1.44
CA ALA A 24 22.18 -3.23 -0.36
C ALA A 24 21.96 -1.76 -0.72
N GLN A 25 22.93 -1.13 -1.37
CA GLN A 25 22.80 0.25 -1.87
C GLN A 25 21.74 0.36 -2.97
N ASP A 26 21.74 -0.58 -3.92
CA ASP A 26 20.73 -0.65 -5.00
C ASP A 26 19.32 -0.84 -4.43
N ALA A 27 19.14 -1.68 -3.41
CA ALA A 27 17.85 -1.88 -2.76
C ALA A 27 17.36 -0.63 -2.01
N THR A 28 18.27 0.08 -1.33
CA THR A 28 17.95 1.35 -0.65
C THR A 28 17.53 2.41 -1.64
N GLU A 29 18.27 2.56 -2.74
CA GLU A 29 17.97 3.52 -3.79
C GLU A 29 16.63 3.21 -4.45
N ALA A 30 16.33 1.93 -4.74
CA ALA A 30 15.05 1.52 -5.31
C ALA A 30 13.87 1.85 -4.39
N ALA A 31 13.98 1.60 -3.09
CA ALA A 31 12.93 1.92 -2.13
C ALA A 31 12.64 3.43 -2.04
N ILE A 32 13.68 4.26 -1.92
CA ILE A 32 13.54 5.72 -1.87
C ILE A 32 12.99 6.25 -3.19
N THR A 33 13.47 5.75 -4.33
CA THR A 33 13.00 6.14 -5.66
C THR A 33 11.51 5.85 -5.83
N THR A 34 11.03 4.69 -5.37
CA THR A 34 9.60 4.34 -5.39
C THR A 34 8.77 5.35 -4.59
N ILE A 35 9.21 5.72 -3.38
CA ILE A 35 8.52 6.70 -2.54
C ILE A 35 8.47 8.07 -3.22
N MET A 36 9.60 8.52 -3.79
CA MET A 36 9.70 9.85 -4.40
C MET A 36 8.93 9.97 -5.72
N ASN A 37 8.88 8.90 -6.51
CA ASN A 37 8.23 8.86 -7.81
C ASN A 37 6.72 8.59 -7.74
N ARG A 38 6.22 8.10 -6.60
CA ARG A 38 4.80 7.81 -6.45
C ARG A 38 3.95 9.05 -6.75
N LYS A 39 3.00 8.86 -7.63
CA LYS A 39 2.09 9.90 -8.14
C LYS A 39 0.64 9.41 -8.16
N SER A 40 -0.29 10.33 -8.32
CA SER A 40 -1.71 10.02 -8.45
C SER A 40 -2.07 9.86 -9.92
N VAL A 41 -2.28 8.63 -10.35
CA VAL A 41 -2.69 8.25 -11.71
C VAL A 41 -4.21 8.10 -11.77
N ARG A 42 -4.86 8.69 -12.77
CA ARG A 42 -6.33 8.73 -12.89
C ARG A 42 -6.85 8.29 -14.26
N SER A 43 -5.95 7.92 -15.17
CA SER A 43 -6.26 7.36 -16.49
C SER A 43 -5.51 6.07 -16.66
N PHE A 44 -6.19 5.03 -17.11
CA PHE A 44 -5.66 3.68 -17.19
C PHE A 44 -5.89 3.11 -18.59
N THR A 45 -5.05 2.15 -18.98
CA THR A 45 -5.25 1.33 -20.18
C THR A 45 -6.23 0.19 -19.88
N ASP A 46 -6.72 -0.49 -20.90
CA ASP A 46 -7.64 -1.64 -20.77
C ASP A 46 -6.95 -2.92 -20.27
N GLN A 47 -5.63 -2.87 -20.01
CA GLN A 47 -4.88 -4.03 -19.56
C GLN A 47 -5.31 -4.45 -18.15
N LYS A 48 -5.72 -5.71 -18.00
CA LYS A 48 -6.11 -6.31 -16.72
C LYS A 48 -4.89 -6.70 -15.90
N LEU A 49 -5.01 -6.72 -14.57
CA LEU A 49 -4.01 -7.25 -13.67
C LEU A 49 -4.12 -8.79 -13.59
N THR A 50 -3.00 -9.43 -13.35
CA THR A 50 -2.97 -10.86 -13.03
C THR A 50 -3.30 -11.09 -11.55
N GLU A 51 -3.81 -12.28 -11.20
CA GLU A 51 -4.05 -12.67 -9.80
C GLU A 51 -2.79 -12.54 -8.93
N GLN A 52 -1.62 -12.86 -9.49
CA GLN A 52 -0.34 -12.71 -8.76
C GLN A 52 -0.02 -11.26 -8.45
N GLN A 53 -0.36 -10.32 -9.34
CA GLN A 53 -0.18 -8.88 -9.09
C GLN A 53 -1.14 -8.40 -8.01
N ILE A 54 -2.40 -8.82 -8.05
CA ILE A 54 -3.40 -8.49 -7.04
C ILE A 54 -2.96 -9.04 -5.67
N GLU A 55 -2.55 -10.30 -5.61
CA GLU A 55 -2.05 -10.91 -4.38
C GLU A 55 -0.83 -10.16 -3.81
N THR A 56 0.10 -9.74 -4.66
CA THR A 56 1.28 -8.97 -4.26
C THR A 56 0.89 -7.62 -3.67
N LEU A 57 -0.06 -6.92 -4.29
CA LEU A 57 -0.62 -5.65 -3.79
C LEU A 57 -1.27 -5.82 -2.42
N MET A 58 -2.07 -6.87 -2.23
CA MET A 58 -2.73 -7.15 -0.95
C MET A 58 -1.73 -7.51 0.15
N LYS A 59 -0.73 -8.34 -0.16
CA LYS A 59 0.35 -8.66 0.78
C LYS A 59 1.14 -7.43 1.22
N ALA A 60 1.43 -6.51 0.29
CA ALA A 60 2.11 -5.27 0.61
C ALA A 60 1.25 -4.38 1.53
N ALA A 61 -0.04 -4.23 1.24
CA ALA A 61 -0.97 -3.50 2.08
C ALA A 61 -1.03 -4.08 3.50
N MET A 62 -1.18 -5.39 3.63
CA MET A 62 -1.24 -6.11 4.93
C MET A 62 0.08 -6.09 5.70
N ALA A 63 1.20 -5.74 5.08
CA ALA A 63 2.50 -5.58 5.76
C ALA A 63 2.61 -4.25 6.54
N ALA A 64 1.58 -3.41 6.54
CA ALA A 64 1.56 -2.16 7.29
C ALA A 64 1.57 -2.41 8.81
N PRO A 65 2.14 -1.49 9.61
CA PRO A 65 1.97 -1.52 11.06
C PRO A 65 0.54 -1.15 11.46
N SER A 66 0.08 -1.66 12.60
CA SER A 66 -1.17 -1.25 13.22
C SER A 66 -1.03 -1.10 14.73
N ALA A 67 -1.89 -0.31 15.36
CA ALA A 67 -1.89 -0.11 16.80
C ALA A 67 -2.02 -1.45 17.52
N ILE A 68 -1.07 -1.77 18.38
CA ILE A 68 -0.96 -3.05 19.12
C ILE A 68 -1.18 -4.31 18.24
N ASN A 69 -0.88 -4.18 16.94
CA ASN A 69 -1.02 -5.24 15.93
C ASN A 69 -2.47 -5.75 15.76
N ILE A 70 -3.47 -4.87 15.86
CA ILE A 70 -4.90 -5.22 15.69
C ILE A 70 -5.20 -5.63 14.26
N GLN A 71 -4.56 -4.99 13.25
CA GLN A 71 -4.76 -5.27 11.84
C GLN A 71 -6.24 -5.13 11.40
N PRO A 72 -6.89 -3.97 11.63
CA PRO A 72 -8.33 -3.80 11.49
C PRO A 72 -8.81 -3.75 10.05
N TRP A 73 -7.90 -3.80 9.09
CA TRP A 73 -8.19 -3.60 7.68
C TRP A 73 -8.88 -4.78 7.01
N HIS A 74 -9.83 -4.45 6.16
CA HIS A 74 -10.42 -5.32 5.15
C HIS A 74 -10.23 -4.68 3.78
N PHE A 75 -10.07 -5.50 2.75
CA PHE A 75 -9.89 -5.05 1.38
C PHE A 75 -10.98 -5.69 0.51
N VAL A 76 -11.84 -4.86 -0.09
CA VAL A 76 -12.78 -5.33 -1.11
C VAL A 76 -12.16 -5.01 -2.47
N VAL A 77 -11.75 -6.04 -3.19
CA VAL A 77 -11.18 -5.93 -4.54
C VAL A 77 -12.31 -6.05 -5.54
N ILE A 78 -12.49 -5.02 -6.37
CA ILE A 78 -13.55 -4.94 -7.38
C ILE A 78 -12.88 -4.93 -8.75
N ASP A 79 -12.97 -6.03 -9.47
CA ASP A 79 -12.51 -6.23 -10.85
C ASP A 79 -13.65 -6.38 -11.84
N ASP A 80 -14.89 -6.57 -11.36
CA ASP A 80 -16.11 -6.64 -12.16
C ASP A 80 -16.50 -5.24 -12.65
N ASP A 81 -16.60 -5.09 -13.98
CA ASP A 81 -16.91 -3.82 -14.63
C ASP A 81 -18.35 -3.37 -14.33
N ALA A 82 -19.31 -4.30 -14.13
CA ALA A 82 -20.70 -3.97 -13.77
C ALA A 82 -20.76 -3.39 -12.35
N VAL A 83 -20.03 -3.97 -11.41
CA VAL A 83 -19.95 -3.44 -10.03
C VAL A 83 -19.27 -2.07 -9.99
N LYS A 84 -18.19 -1.87 -10.77
CA LYS A 84 -17.56 -0.55 -10.91
C LYS A 84 -18.52 0.48 -11.50
N GLN A 85 -19.29 0.10 -12.53
CA GLN A 85 -20.29 0.97 -13.14
C GLN A 85 -21.42 1.31 -12.16
N GLU A 86 -21.89 0.35 -11.38
CA GLU A 86 -22.93 0.54 -10.38
C GLU A 86 -22.50 1.54 -9.27
N LEU A 87 -21.25 1.45 -8.82
CA LEU A 87 -20.72 2.30 -7.72
C LEU A 87 -20.36 3.71 -8.19
N TRP A 88 -19.83 3.86 -9.41
CA TRP A 88 -19.24 5.13 -9.86
C TRP A 88 -19.67 5.61 -11.24
N GLY A 89 -20.47 4.86 -11.98
CA GLY A 89 -20.83 5.22 -13.37
C GLY A 89 -21.50 6.57 -13.54
N GLU A 90 -22.24 7.03 -12.54
CA GLU A 90 -22.90 8.34 -12.50
C GLU A 90 -22.14 9.38 -11.63
N GLY A 91 -20.98 9.02 -11.10
CA GLY A 91 -20.21 9.84 -10.20
C GLY A 91 -19.41 10.95 -10.89
N ARG A 92 -18.68 11.71 -10.08
CA ARG A 92 -17.68 12.66 -10.57
C ARG A 92 -16.43 11.90 -11.04
N ARG A 93 -16.05 12.05 -12.31
CA ARG A 93 -14.93 11.34 -12.96
C ARG A 93 -15.14 9.82 -12.94
N PRO A 94 -16.22 9.32 -13.50
CA PRO A 94 -16.53 7.89 -13.49
C PRO A 94 -15.42 7.07 -14.16
N GLU A 95 -14.81 7.60 -15.23
CA GLU A 95 -13.73 6.96 -15.99
C GLU A 95 -12.50 6.59 -15.14
N MET A 96 -12.26 7.32 -14.06
CA MET A 96 -11.15 7.01 -13.14
C MET A 96 -11.35 5.67 -12.41
N PHE A 97 -12.61 5.29 -12.16
CA PHE A 97 -12.95 4.04 -11.50
C PHE A 97 -13.32 2.94 -12.49
N THR A 98 -14.18 3.26 -13.45
CA THR A 98 -14.67 2.27 -14.43
C THR A 98 -13.58 1.85 -15.43
N GLY A 99 -12.62 2.73 -15.72
CA GLY A 99 -11.45 2.43 -16.57
C GLY A 99 -10.27 1.78 -15.84
N ALA A 100 -10.30 1.70 -14.49
CA ALA A 100 -9.24 1.01 -13.75
C ALA A 100 -9.33 -0.51 -13.92
N ALA A 101 -8.18 -1.19 -13.90
CA ALA A 101 -8.16 -2.66 -13.93
C ALA A 101 -8.89 -3.25 -12.72
N ILE A 102 -8.61 -2.69 -11.53
CA ILE A 102 -9.32 -2.99 -10.28
C ILE A 102 -9.57 -1.71 -9.49
N VAL A 103 -10.56 -1.75 -8.59
CA VAL A 103 -10.72 -0.77 -7.53
C VAL A 103 -10.65 -1.48 -6.19
N VAL A 104 -9.75 -1.07 -5.31
CA VAL A 104 -9.65 -1.62 -3.95
C VAL A 104 -10.32 -0.66 -2.98
N ILE A 105 -11.32 -1.14 -2.25
CA ILE A 105 -11.90 -0.41 -1.12
C ILE A 105 -11.17 -0.85 0.14
N ILE A 106 -10.51 0.08 0.79
CA ILE A 106 -9.88 -0.16 2.08
C ILE A 106 -10.90 0.19 3.16
N CYS A 107 -11.26 -0.81 3.96
CA CYS A 107 -12.20 -0.69 5.06
C CYS A 107 -11.48 -1.00 6.38
N GLY A 108 -12.03 -0.54 7.48
CA GLY A 108 -11.51 -0.87 8.81
C GLY A 108 -12.61 -1.13 9.82
N GLU A 109 -12.33 -2.08 10.72
CA GLU A 109 -13.17 -2.34 11.90
C GLU A 109 -13.06 -1.20 12.89
N THR A 110 -14.21 -0.61 13.24
CA THR A 110 -14.30 0.48 14.24
C THR A 110 -14.43 -0.04 15.66
N THR A 111 -14.79 -1.32 15.84
CA THR A 111 -14.82 -2.04 17.10
C THR A 111 -14.31 -3.46 16.90
N ASP A 112 -13.74 -4.05 17.93
CA ASP A 112 -13.34 -5.46 17.97
C ASP A 112 -13.52 -6.05 19.37
N MET A 113 -13.54 -7.40 19.46
CA MET A 113 -13.60 -8.14 20.73
C MET A 113 -12.18 -8.42 21.19
N ARG A 114 -11.74 -7.77 22.28
CA ARG A 114 -10.39 -7.98 22.84
C ARG A 114 -10.37 -7.90 24.36
N LYS A 115 -9.33 -8.47 24.95
CA LYS A 115 -9.09 -8.35 26.40
C LYS A 115 -8.65 -6.92 26.72
N PRO A 116 -9.16 -6.32 27.81
CA PRO A 116 -8.70 -5.01 28.27
C PRO A 116 -7.20 -4.99 28.52
N PHE A 117 -6.56 -3.87 28.18
CA PHE A 117 -5.12 -3.72 28.34
C PHE A 117 -4.69 -3.92 29.80
N GLY A 118 -3.66 -4.73 30.04
CA GLY A 118 -3.15 -5.05 31.36
C GLY A 118 -4.00 -6.06 32.17
N GLN A 119 -5.03 -6.67 31.59
CA GLN A 119 -5.90 -7.66 32.22
C GLN A 119 -5.91 -8.98 31.43
N PRO A 120 -4.81 -9.76 31.45
CA PRO A 120 -4.67 -10.95 30.60
C PRO A 120 -5.68 -12.06 30.91
N ASP A 121 -6.22 -12.08 32.13
CA ASP A 121 -7.20 -13.08 32.63
C ASP A 121 -8.67 -12.64 32.45
N ALA A 122 -8.92 -11.39 32.00
CA ALA A 122 -10.27 -10.91 31.76
C ALA A 122 -10.87 -11.56 30.49
N ASP A 123 -12.19 -11.67 30.46
CA ASP A 123 -12.92 -12.02 29.27
C ASP A 123 -12.80 -10.90 28.20
N PRO A 124 -12.77 -11.24 26.90
CA PRO A 124 -12.81 -10.26 25.84
C PRO A 124 -14.12 -9.45 25.90
N VAL A 125 -14.00 -8.13 25.73
CA VAL A 125 -15.14 -7.21 25.62
C VAL A 125 -15.03 -6.43 24.31
N GLU A 126 -16.16 -5.94 23.83
CA GLU A 126 -16.16 -5.06 22.68
C GLU A 126 -15.49 -3.73 23.03
N MET A 127 -14.51 -3.34 22.26
CA MET A 127 -13.74 -2.10 22.44
C MET A 127 -13.67 -1.31 21.14
N GLU A 128 -13.77 0.01 21.27
CA GLU A 128 -13.57 0.92 20.15
C GLU A 128 -12.13 0.84 19.64
N ASN A 129 -11.98 0.79 18.33
CA ASN A 129 -10.70 0.84 17.64
C ASN A 129 -10.43 2.25 17.12
N ILE A 130 -9.99 3.13 18.00
CA ILE A 130 -9.79 4.57 17.70
C ILE A 130 -8.72 4.85 16.66
N PHE A 131 -7.82 3.90 16.38
CA PHE A 131 -6.73 4.03 15.41
C PHE A 131 -7.02 3.36 14.06
N TRP A 132 -8.23 2.81 13.86
CA TRP A 132 -8.55 2.09 12.63
C TRP A 132 -8.24 2.87 11.35
N SER A 133 -8.53 4.17 11.33
CA SER A 133 -8.30 5.00 10.15
C SER A 133 -6.82 5.27 9.87
N GLN A 134 -5.99 5.39 10.93
CA GLN A 134 -4.54 5.53 10.81
C GLN A 134 -3.91 4.22 10.32
N ASP A 135 -4.32 3.09 10.89
CA ASP A 135 -3.84 1.76 10.51
C ASP A 135 -4.18 1.46 9.05
N CYS A 136 -5.44 1.68 8.66
CA CYS A 136 -5.88 1.54 7.26
C CYS A 136 -5.18 2.54 6.32
N SER A 137 -4.80 3.74 6.80
CA SER A 137 -4.03 4.70 6.02
C SER A 137 -2.61 4.20 5.75
N ALA A 138 -1.97 3.59 6.74
CA ALA A 138 -0.66 2.97 6.56
C ALA A 138 -0.72 1.83 5.53
N ALA A 139 -1.74 0.96 5.62
CA ALA A 139 -1.98 -0.09 4.64
C ALA A 139 -2.24 0.46 3.22
N THR A 140 -2.97 1.56 3.12
CA THR A 140 -3.22 2.23 1.83
C THR A 140 -1.94 2.78 1.22
N GLU A 141 -1.07 3.43 2.01
CA GLU A 141 0.20 3.94 1.46
C GLU A 141 1.11 2.80 0.99
N ASN A 142 1.19 1.70 1.73
CA ASN A 142 1.92 0.51 1.27
C ASN A 142 1.36 -0.02 -0.07
N LEU A 143 0.03 -0.04 -0.24
CA LEU A 143 -0.63 -0.42 -1.49
C LEU A 143 -0.21 0.51 -2.65
N LEU A 144 -0.21 1.82 -2.42
CA LEU A 144 0.18 2.81 -3.42
C LEU A 144 1.65 2.70 -3.83
N LEU A 145 2.54 2.44 -2.86
CA LEU A 145 3.97 2.24 -3.11
C LEU A 145 4.23 0.93 -3.87
N ALA A 146 3.51 -0.15 -3.51
CA ALA A 146 3.61 -1.41 -4.23
C ALA A 146 3.13 -1.27 -5.69
N ALA A 147 2.03 -0.55 -5.92
CA ALA A 147 1.56 -0.24 -7.28
C ALA A 147 2.64 0.50 -8.08
N GLU A 148 3.24 1.56 -7.54
CA GLU A 148 4.33 2.30 -8.19
C GLU A 148 5.54 1.40 -8.49
N ALA A 149 5.97 0.58 -7.52
CA ALA A 149 7.10 -0.34 -7.69
C ALA A 149 6.86 -1.40 -8.79
N MET A 150 5.59 -1.74 -9.04
CA MET A 150 5.16 -2.68 -10.08
C MET A 150 4.90 -2.00 -11.43
N GLY A 151 5.15 -0.69 -11.57
CA GLY A 151 4.86 0.07 -12.78
C GLY A 151 3.35 0.30 -13.01
N LEU A 152 2.54 0.14 -11.98
CA LEU A 152 1.10 0.42 -12.01
C LEU A 152 0.82 1.85 -11.55
N GLY A 153 -0.28 2.40 -12.03
CA GLY A 153 -0.83 3.66 -11.54
C GLY A 153 -1.89 3.42 -10.47
N ALA A 154 -1.96 4.32 -9.49
CA ALA A 154 -2.98 4.30 -8.46
C ALA A 154 -3.28 5.70 -7.94
N VAL A 155 -4.46 5.88 -7.32
CA VAL A 155 -4.79 7.12 -6.62
C VAL A 155 -5.66 6.85 -5.40
N TRP A 156 -5.36 7.53 -4.29
CA TRP A 156 -6.21 7.56 -3.11
C TRP A 156 -7.44 8.45 -3.35
N THR A 157 -8.63 7.90 -3.21
CA THR A 157 -9.90 8.64 -3.25
C THR A 157 -10.64 8.48 -1.94
N ALA A 158 -10.75 9.56 -1.16
CA ALA A 158 -11.36 9.51 0.16
C ALA A 158 -12.85 9.12 0.10
N LEU A 159 -13.25 8.25 1.00
CA LEU A 159 -14.64 7.93 1.34
C LEU A 159 -14.97 8.47 2.73
N TYR A 160 -14.18 8.13 3.74
CA TYR A 160 -14.34 8.61 5.11
C TYR A 160 -13.68 9.99 5.33
N PRO A 161 -14.27 10.88 6.11
CA PRO A 161 -15.66 10.90 6.62
C PRO A 161 -16.57 11.74 5.69
N THR A 162 -17.08 11.16 4.63
CA THR A 162 -17.93 11.87 3.65
C THR A 162 -19.23 11.10 3.37
N GLU A 163 -20.21 11.77 2.76
CA GLU A 163 -21.46 11.15 2.26
C GLU A 163 -21.23 10.04 1.23
N ARG A 164 -20.04 9.95 0.64
CA ARG A 164 -19.66 8.91 -0.31
C ARG A 164 -19.56 7.51 0.31
N MET A 165 -19.50 7.43 1.65
CA MET A 165 -19.47 6.14 2.36
C MET A 165 -20.79 5.37 2.19
N ALA A 166 -21.93 6.06 2.33
CA ALA A 166 -23.23 5.43 2.40
C ALA A 166 -23.54 4.52 1.20
N PRO A 167 -23.40 4.96 -0.06
CA PRO A 167 -23.65 4.07 -1.20
C PRO A 167 -22.66 2.90 -1.28
N VAL A 168 -21.42 3.07 -0.82
CA VAL A 168 -20.42 1.98 -0.80
C VAL A 168 -20.78 0.94 0.27
N ILE A 169 -21.19 1.38 1.47
CA ILE A 169 -21.63 0.50 2.55
C ILE A 169 -22.85 -0.32 2.10
N GLU A 170 -23.86 0.34 1.54
CA GLU A 170 -25.10 -0.28 1.11
C GLU A 170 -24.87 -1.30 -0.01
N LYS A 171 -24.18 -0.87 -1.09
CA LYS A 171 -23.99 -1.70 -2.29
C LYS A 171 -23.05 -2.89 -2.07
N LEU A 172 -22.05 -2.73 -1.21
CA LEU A 172 -21.12 -3.81 -0.88
C LEU A 172 -21.55 -4.64 0.33
N GLY A 173 -22.64 -4.27 1.03
CA GLY A 173 -23.13 -4.99 2.20
C GLY A 173 -22.14 -5.02 3.36
N LEU A 174 -21.46 -3.91 3.64
CA LEU A 174 -20.46 -3.87 4.70
C LEU A 174 -21.11 -4.04 6.08
N PRO A 175 -20.50 -4.82 7.00
CA PRO A 175 -20.96 -4.94 8.38
C PRO A 175 -21.01 -3.58 9.11
N GLU A 176 -21.84 -3.46 10.13
CA GLU A 176 -22.07 -2.20 10.86
C GLU A 176 -20.78 -1.63 11.47
N ASN A 177 -19.92 -2.50 12.00
CA ASN A 177 -18.64 -2.13 12.59
C ASN A 177 -17.51 -1.91 11.57
N VAL A 178 -17.75 -2.09 10.26
CA VAL A 178 -16.76 -1.91 9.20
C VAL A 178 -17.07 -0.65 8.40
N LYS A 179 -16.12 0.28 8.35
CA LYS A 179 -16.27 1.54 7.61
C LYS A 179 -15.26 1.65 6.46
N PRO A 180 -15.69 2.05 5.26
CA PRO A 180 -14.79 2.27 4.13
C PRO A 180 -14.01 3.57 4.31
N LEU A 181 -12.67 3.47 4.35
CA LEU A 181 -11.78 4.62 4.46
C LEU A 181 -11.61 5.33 3.11
N CYS A 182 -11.28 4.56 2.08
CA CYS A 182 -10.99 5.09 0.76
C CYS A 182 -11.20 4.05 -0.34
N ALA A 183 -11.32 4.54 -1.58
CA ALA A 183 -11.28 3.74 -2.79
C ALA A 183 -9.97 4.03 -3.54
N VAL A 184 -9.28 3.00 -3.97
CA VAL A 184 -8.02 3.08 -4.72
C VAL A 184 -8.19 2.39 -6.07
N PRO A 185 -8.51 3.11 -7.16
CA PRO A 185 -8.43 2.59 -8.51
C PRO A 185 -6.96 2.33 -8.87
N ILE A 186 -6.70 1.17 -9.47
CA ILE A 186 -5.37 0.68 -9.86
C ILE A 186 -5.43 0.11 -11.27
N GLY A 187 -4.42 0.40 -12.07
CA GLY A 187 -4.28 -0.12 -13.43
C GLY A 187 -2.96 0.31 -14.07
N TYR A 188 -2.75 -0.05 -15.32
CA TYR A 188 -1.60 0.43 -16.09
C TYR A 188 -1.85 1.87 -16.53
N PRO A 189 -0.91 2.81 -16.28
CA PRO A 189 -1.08 4.22 -16.63
C PRO A 189 -1.31 4.42 -18.13
N ALA A 190 -2.32 5.22 -18.51
CA ALA A 190 -2.55 5.62 -19.90
C ALA A 190 -1.99 7.01 -20.23
N GLY A 191 -1.56 7.77 -19.23
CA GLY A 191 -1.04 9.14 -19.35
C GLY A 191 0.38 9.27 -18.83
N ASP A 192 0.88 10.50 -18.89
CA ASP A 192 2.21 10.89 -18.42
C ASP A 192 2.10 11.74 -17.13
N ASP A 193 1.45 11.18 -16.11
CA ASP A 193 1.36 11.81 -14.80
C ASP A 193 2.76 11.92 -14.16
N GLN A 194 3.09 13.10 -13.63
CA GLN A 194 4.38 13.36 -12.99
C GLN A 194 4.24 13.51 -11.47
N PRO A 195 5.26 13.08 -10.69
CA PRO A 195 5.30 13.35 -9.26
C PRO A 195 5.39 14.85 -9.02
N LYS A 196 4.72 15.33 -7.96
CA LYS A 196 4.76 16.75 -7.56
C LYS A 196 5.86 16.97 -6.54
N ASP A 197 6.59 18.08 -6.66
CA ASP A 197 7.46 18.55 -5.60
C ASP A 197 6.63 18.91 -4.36
N LYS A 198 6.95 18.26 -3.25
CA LYS A 198 6.28 18.41 -1.96
C LYS A 198 7.25 18.81 -0.85
N TRP A 199 8.53 19.04 -1.19
CA TRP A 199 9.54 19.37 -0.21
C TRP A 199 9.28 20.76 0.38
N LYS A 200 9.17 20.84 1.70
CA LYS A 200 8.90 22.05 2.47
C LYS A 200 9.71 22.04 3.76
N PRO A 201 10.99 22.45 3.69
CA PRO A 201 11.90 22.40 4.85
C PRO A 201 11.41 23.26 6.01
N GLU A 202 10.65 24.32 5.75
CA GLU A 202 10.04 25.19 6.77
C GLU A 202 9.03 24.48 7.67
N LYS A 203 8.59 23.26 7.30
CA LYS A 203 7.71 22.40 8.12
C LYS A 203 8.46 21.45 9.03
N ILE A 204 9.79 21.49 9.03
CA ILE A 204 10.62 20.62 9.86
C ILE A 204 11.08 21.42 11.08
N HIS A 205 10.56 21.05 12.24
CA HIS A 205 10.92 21.67 13.51
C HIS A 205 11.80 20.70 14.30
N ARG A 206 12.85 21.21 14.95
CA ARG A 206 13.77 20.38 15.79
C ARG A 206 13.56 20.74 17.25
N ASN A 207 13.33 19.73 18.07
CA ASN A 207 13.15 19.79 19.52
C ASN A 207 11.90 20.53 20.00
N ARG A 208 11.48 21.56 19.33
CA ARG A 208 10.27 22.36 19.64
C ARG A 208 9.64 22.86 18.34
N TRP A 209 8.38 23.22 18.41
CA TRP A 209 7.66 23.90 17.32
C TRP A 209 8.28 25.25 17.03
#